data_8e041cf94c1f0e4882aa675082af1fef
#
_entry.id   8e041cf94c1f0e4882aa675082af1fef
#
_cell.length_a   1.000
_cell.length_b   1.000
_cell.length_c   1.000
_cell.angle_alpha   90.00
_cell.angle_beta   90.00
_cell.angle_gamma   90.00
#
_symmetry.space_group_name_H-M   'P 1'
#
loop_
_entity.id
_entity.type
_entity.pdbx_description
1 polymer ?
#
loop_
_entity_poly.entity_id
_entity_poly.type
_entity_poly.pdbx_seq_one_letter_code
_entity_poly.pdbx_strand_id
1 'polypeptide(L)'
;MPKKVYLSPSNQDTNTYAYGNTTEAVQCGKIATACKAALERNGVQVMLGQYDTMANRCAASDKFGADLHVPIHTNACDGSVSGTRMFCYNLTGEGYKACKAIFARLAPVTPGASENIKAYPGLYEVKHPSAPTVYIECDFHDVPEVAKWIIENTTLIGETIAHGICDYFGISFKEATTTPKPVTSTILYRVQVGAYANKTNAEAMLAKLRKLGIDGFIVTVKK
;
A
#
# COMPACT_ATOMS: atom_id res chain seq x y z
N MET A 1 26.16 5.42 4.02
CA MET A 1 25.14 6.16 4.80
C MET A 1 23.79 5.54 4.53
N PRO A 2 22.86 5.52 5.49
CA PRO A 2 21.50 5.03 5.24
C PRO A 2 20.82 5.87 4.17
N LYS A 3 19.99 5.23 3.34
CA LYS A 3 19.19 5.90 2.33
C LYS A 3 18.11 6.75 2.99
N LYS A 4 17.74 7.86 2.36
CA LYS A 4 16.75 8.82 2.84
C LYS A 4 15.57 8.90 1.88
N VAL A 5 14.36 8.72 2.38
CA VAL A 5 13.11 8.81 1.59
C VAL A 5 12.21 9.87 2.18
N TYR A 6 11.72 10.76 1.34
CA TYR A 6 10.67 11.70 1.69
C TYR A 6 9.33 11.17 1.17
N LEU A 7 8.41 10.86 2.07
CA LEU A 7 7.05 10.44 1.74
C LEU A 7 6.12 11.66 1.78
N SER A 8 5.43 11.93 0.68
CA SER A 8 4.51 13.07 0.53
C SER A 8 3.08 12.56 0.31
N PRO A 9 2.34 12.17 1.36
CA PRO A 9 0.97 11.73 1.19
C PRO A 9 0.07 12.89 0.74
N SER A 10 -0.94 12.57 -0.06
CA SER A 10 -1.96 13.53 -0.49
C SER A 10 -2.56 14.29 0.69
N ASN A 11 -2.81 15.57 0.51
CA ASN A 11 -3.54 16.41 1.44
C ASN A 11 -4.92 16.83 0.90
N GLN A 12 -5.43 16.14 -0.08
CA GLN A 12 -6.73 16.42 -0.71
C GLN A 12 -7.85 15.89 0.19
N ASP A 13 -8.26 16.69 1.14
CA ASP A 13 -9.27 16.39 2.16
C ASP A 13 -10.71 16.53 1.63
N THR A 14 -10.89 17.15 0.47
CA THR A 14 -12.17 17.26 -0.24
C THR A 14 -12.41 16.15 -1.26
N ASN A 15 -11.38 15.38 -1.64
CA ASN A 15 -11.52 14.23 -2.52
C ASN A 15 -12.10 13.05 -1.74
N THR A 16 -13.41 12.90 -1.83
CA THR A 16 -14.14 11.84 -1.11
C THR A 16 -14.09 10.52 -1.86
N TYR A 17 -13.93 9.44 -1.13
CA TYR A 17 -14.01 8.09 -1.66
C TYR A 17 -15.46 7.69 -1.98
N ALA A 18 -15.66 6.89 -3.02
CA ALA A 18 -16.96 6.34 -3.37
C ALA A 18 -17.49 5.33 -2.33
N TYR A 19 -16.70 4.98 -1.31
CA TYR A 19 -17.05 4.09 -0.20
C TYR A 19 -16.42 4.58 1.11
N GLY A 20 -17.09 4.33 2.25
CA GLY A 20 -16.49 4.42 3.59
C GLY A 20 -16.45 5.81 4.22
N ASN A 21 -17.10 6.83 3.63
CA ASN A 21 -17.17 8.20 4.16
C ASN A 21 -15.79 8.73 4.62
N THR A 22 -14.83 8.65 3.75
CA THR A 22 -13.43 9.04 3.98
C THR A 22 -12.88 9.83 2.80
N THR A 23 -11.67 10.35 2.93
CA THR A 23 -11.04 11.17 1.89
C THR A 23 -9.69 10.61 1.46
N GLU A 24 -9.19 11.09 0.34
CA GLU A 24 -7.87 10.76 -0.17
C GLU A 24 -6.78 11.07 0.86
N ALA A 25 -6.82 12.26 1.46
CA ALA A 25 -5.85 12.65 2.50
C ALA A 25 -5.78 11.67 3.66
N VAL A 26 -6.92 11.19 4.14
CA VAL A 26 -6.98 10.23 5.26
C VAL A 26 -6.36 8.88 4.89
N GLN A 27 -6.69 8.34 3.72
CA GLN A 27 -6.22 7.01 3.35
C GLN A 27 -4.76 7.03 2.90
N CYS A 28 -4.33 8.04 2.14
CA CYS A 28 -2.93 8.23 1.76
C CYS A 28 -2.02 8.47 2.97
N GLY A 29 -2.52 9.16 4.00
CA GLY A 29 -1.82 9.32 5.28
C GLY A 29 -1.58 7.98 5.99
N LYS A 30 -2.57 7.06 5.99
CA LYS A 30 -2.42 5.71 6.56
C LYS A 30 -1.42 4.88 5.76
N ILE A 31 -1.51 4.91 4.42
CA ILE A 31 -0.58 4.22 3.52
C ILE A 31 0.86 4.71 3.76
N ALA A 32 1.07 6.03 3.80
CA ALA A 32 2.38 6.61 4.05
C ALA A 32 2.94 6.26 5.44
N THR A 33 2.08 6.19 6.46
CA THR A 33 2.47 5.77 7.81
C THR A 33 2.95 4.31 7.83
N ALA A 34 2.25 3.42 7.16
CA ALA A 34 2.64 2.02 7.02
C ALA A 34 3.95 1.88 6.22
N CYS A 35 4.08 2.61 5.10
CA CYS A 35 5.29 2.65 4.28
C CYS A 35 6.50 3.15 5.09
N LYS A 36 6.33 4.23 5.87
CA LYS A 36 7.37 4.75 6.77
C LYS A 36 7.85 3.67 7.75
N ALA A 37 6.92 3.03 8.46
CA ALA A 37 7.26 2.00 9.44
C ALA A 37 8.03 0.83 8.79
N ALA A 38 7.63 0.41 7.59
CA ALA A 38 8.30 -0.63 6.84
C ALA A 38 9.72 -0.21 6.40
N LEU A 39 9.88 0.99 5.86
CA LEU A 39 11.18 1.52 5.45
C LEU A 39 12.15 1.68 6.62
N GLU A 40 11.69 2.22 7.76
CA GLU A 40 12.51 2.36 8.96
C GLU A 40 12.95 1.01 9.53
N ARG A 41 12.07 0.00 9.51
CA ARG A 41 12.41 -1.40 9.85
C ARG A 41 13.54 -1.94 8.97
N ASN A 42 13.65 -1.46 7.73
CA ASN A 42 14.67 -1.83 6.77
C ASN A 42 15.91 -0.89 6.74
N GLY A 43 16.05 -0.02 7.75
CA GLY A 43 17.22 0.84 7.92
C GLY A 43 17.23 2.08 7.02
N VAL A 44 16.11 2.42 6.40
CA VAL A 44 15.95 3.64 5.62
C VAL A 44 15.49 4.79 6.54
N GLN A 45 16.10 5.96 6.40
CA GLN A 45 15.63 7.16 7.09
C GLN A 45 14.45 7.76 6.34
N VAL A 46 13.37 8.05 7.05
CA VAL A 46 12.14 8.54 6.43
C VAL A 46 11.68 9.85 7.04
N MET A 47 11.47 10.85 6.20
CA MET A 47 10.71 12.04 6.56
C MET A 47 9.30 11.91 5.95
N LEU A 48 8.28 12.09 6.78
CA LEU A 48 6.89 12.13 6.36
C LEU A 48 6.49 13.59 6.17
N GLY A 49 6.05 13.95 4.96
CA GLY A 49 5.50 15.25 4.65
C GLY A 49 4.22 15.50 5.44
N GLN A 50 4.09 16.70 5.97
CA GLN A 50 2.88 17.13 6.65
C GLN A 50 1.93 17.84 5.68
N TYR A 51 0.72 18.14 6.15
CA TYR A 51 -0.25 18.92 5.39
C TYR A 51 0.31 20.33 5.14
N ASP A 52 0.87 20.54 3.95
CA ASP A 52 1.51 21.78 3.55
C ASP A 52 1.43 21.94 2.02
N THR A 53 1.87 23.09 1.51
CA THR A 53 1.93 23.32 0.08
C THR A 53 2.93 22.39 -0.60
N MET A 54 2.70 22.07 -1.87
CA MET A 54 3.64 21.26 -2.67
C MET A 54 5.04 21.89 -2.69
N ALA A 55 5.13 23.22 -2.72
CA ALA A 55 6.42 23.94 -2.68
C ALA A 55 7.18 23.69 -1.38
N ASN A 56 6.50 23.76 -0.24
CA ASN A 56 7.11 23.51 1.06
C ASN A 56 7.53 22.05 1.22
N ARG A 57 6.76 21.11 0.67
CA ARG A 57 7.11 19.68 0.66
C ARG A 57 8.37 19.41 -0.16
N CYS A 58 8.47 19.98 -1.36
CA CYS A 58 9.69 19.89 -2.18
C CYS A 58 10.89 20.47 -1.45
N ALA A 59 10.76 21.69 -0.89
CA ALA A 59 11.83 22.30 -0.11
C ALA A 59 12.23 21.49 1.13
N ALA A 60 11.27 20.88 1.82
CA ALA A 60 11.54 20.02 2.97
C ALA A 60 12.27 18.71 2.55
N SER A 61 11.89 18.12 1.41
CA SER A 61 12.56 16.99 0.81
C SER A 61 14.03 17.31 0.49
N ASP A 62 14.27 18.44 -0.15
CA ASP A 62 15.61 18.91 -0.51
C ASP A 62 16.46 19.19 0.74
N LYS A 63 15.89 19.89 1.74
CA LYS A 63 16.55 20.16 3.01
C LYS A 63 16.88 18.87 3.78
N PHE A 64 16.04 17.87 3.71
CA PHE A 64 16.27 16.55 4.29
C PHE A 64 17.40 15.80 3.57
N GLY A 65 17.67 16.16 2.31
CA GLY A 65 18.61 15.48 1.43
C GLY A 65 18.09 14.10 1.05
N ALA A 66 16.83 14.03 0.60
CA ALA A 66 16.20 12.78 0.18
C ALA A 66 16.94 12.15 -1.01
N ASP A 67 17.13 10.83 -0.97
CA ASP A 67 17.59 10.03 -2.12
C ASP A 67 16.41 9.67 -3.06
N LEU A 68 15.18 9.74 -2.53
CA LEU A 68 13.93 9.52 -3.29
C LEU A 68 12.80 10.34 -2.68
N HIS A 69 12.01 11.01 -3.53
CA HIS A 69 10.79 11.74 -3.17
C HIS A 69 9.58 10.95 -3.67
N VAL A 70 8.60 10.69 -2.79
CA VAL A 70 7.49 9.76 -3.10
C VAL A 70 6.16 10.40 -2.71
N PRO A 71 5.51 11.12 -3.62
CA PRO A 71 4.10 11.48 -3.49
C PRO A 71 3.22 10.21 -3.53
N ILE A 72 2.29 10.10 -2.57
CA ILE A 72 1.37 8.98 -2.44
C ILE A 72 -0.05 9.50 -2.54
N HIS A 73 -0.73 9.10 -3.60
CA HIS A 73 -2.07 9.51 -3.97
C HIS A 73 -2.96 8.31 -4.30
N THR A 74 -4.25 8.58 -4.47
CA THR A 74 -5.22 7.70 -5.11
C THR A 74 -5.99 8.49 -6.14
N ASN A 75 -6.23 7.88 -7.29
CA ASN A 75 -6.77 8.52 -8.48
C ASN A 75 -8.30 8.57 -8.48
N ALA A 76 -8.87 9.37 -9.38
CA ALA A 76 -10.27 9.39 -9.74
C ALA A 76 -10.43 9.66 -11.25
N CYS A 77 -11.50 9.15 -11.86
CA CYS A 77 -11.82 9.36 -13.26
C CYS A 77 -13.33 9.48 -13.44
N ASP A 78 -13.96 8.42 -13.93
CA ASP A 78 -15.39 8.36 -14.27
C ASP A 78 -16.14 7.21 -13.55
N GLY A 79 -15.52 6.66 -12.50
CA GLY A 79 -16.08 5.53 -11.74
C GLY A 79 -15.96 4.16 -12.42
N SER A 80 -15.27 4.07 -13.56
CA SER A 80 -15.11 2.81 -14.31
C SER A 80 -13.66 2.35 -14.47
N VAL A 81 -12.70 3.26 -14.26
CA VAL A 81 -11.27 2.98 -14.42
C VAL A 81 -10.67 2.54 -13.09
N SER A 82 -9.82 1.52 -13.12
CA SER A 82 -9.06 1.06 -11.96
C SER A 82 -7.67 0.57 -12.37
N GLY A 83 -6.72 0.59 -11.44
CA GLY A 83 -5.35 0.12 -11.62
C GLY A 83 -4.30 1.14 -11.18
N THR A 84 -3.15 0.64 -10.76
CA THR A 84 -2.01 1.46 -10.31
C THR A 84 -1.43 2.27 -11.45
N ARG A 85 -1.22 3.57 -11.20
CA ARG A 85 -0.49 4.45 -12.12
C ARG A 85 0.67 5.10 -11.41
N MET A 86 1.79 5.26 -12.13
CA MET A 86 2.94 5.96 -11.60
C MET A 86 3.48 6.96 -12.59
N PHE A 87 3.95 8.09 -12.04
CA PHE A 87 4.50 9.17 -12.85
C PHE A 87 5.92 9.51 -12.39
N CYS A 88 6.77 9.80 -13.36
CA CYS A 88 8.13 10.28 -13.15
C CYS A 88 8.46 11.40 -14.15
N TYR A 89 9.60 12.06 -13.97
CA TYR A 89 9.98 13.18 -14.84
C TYR A 89 10.20 12.75 -16.29
N ASN A 90 10.90 11.62 -16.49
CA ASN A 90 11.16 11.02 -17.80
C ASN A 90 11.28 9.49 -17.69
N LEU A 91 11.26 8.78 -18.82
CA LEU A 91 11.31 7.31 -18.88
C LEU A 91 12.74 6.74 -18.99
N THR A 92 13.75 7.48 -18.62
CA THR A 92 15.18 7.06 -18.71
C THR A 92 15.97 7.27 -17.43
N GLY A 93 15.48 8.13 -16.52
CA GLY A 93 16.18 8.54 -15.30
C GLY A 93 15.97 7.63 -14.08
N GLU A 94 16.54 8.04 -12.96
CA GLU A 94 16.44 7.32 -11.68
C GLU A 94 14.97 7.23 -11.17
N GLY A 95 14.16 8.27 -11.37
CA GLY A 95 12.74 8.25 -11.05
C GLY A 95 12.00 7.13 -11.79
N TYR A 96 12.33 6.88 -13.06
CA TYR A 96 11.75 5.77 -13.82
C TYR A 96 12.21 4.40 -13.32
N LYS A 97 13.48 4.26 -12.93
CA LYS A 97 13.98 3.01 -12.34
C LYS A 97 13.24 2.70 -11.03
N ALA A 98 13.07 3.71 -10.18
CA ALA A 98 12.32 3.57 -8.94
C ALA A 98 10.83 3.27 -9.22
N CYS A 99 10.18 3.96 -10.19
CA CYS A 99 8.83 3.63 -10.64
C CYS A 99 8.71 2.15 -11.00
N LYS A 100 9.61 1.62 -11.82
CA LYS A 100 9.56 0.21 -12.24
C LYS A 100 9.65 -0.76 -11.06
N ALA A 101 10.54 -0.50 -10.11
CA ALA A 101 10.72 -1.35 -8.93
C ALA A 101 9.46 -1.37 -8.05
N ILE A 102 8.90 -0.18 -7.77
CA ILE A 102 7.69 -0.06 -6.95
C ILE A 102 6.47 -0.62 -7.68
N PHE A 103 6.34 -0.30 -8.97
CA PHE A 103 5.23 -0.78 -9.81
C PHE A 103 5.18 -2.31 -9.91
N ALA A 104 6.34 -2.96 -10.07
CA ALA A 104 6.42 -4.41 -10.13
C ALA A 104 5.91 -5.10 -8.84
N ARG A 105 5.91 -4.39 -7.72
CA ARG A 105 5.36 -4.87 -6.44
C ARG A 105 3.90 -4.49 -6.26
N LEU A 106 3.53 -3.24 -6.57
CA LEU A 106 2.21 -2.70 -6.23
C LEU A 106 1.12 -3.10 -7.23
N ALA A 107 1.37 -3.01 -8.53
CA ALA A 107 0.37 -3.31 -9.55
C ALA A 107 -0.24 -4.73 -9.44
N PRO A 108 0.52 -5.81 -9.14
CA PRO A 108 -0.06 -7.14 -8.99
C PRO A 108 -0.97 -7.33 -7.78
N VAL A 109 -0.95 -6.42 -6.80
CA VAL A 109 -1.77 -6.56 -5.57
C VAL A 109 -2.99 -5.65 -5.56
N THR A 110 -3.03 -4.60 -6.39
CA THR A 110 -4.20 -3.75 -6.55
C THR A 110 -5.26 -4.44 -7.43
N PRO A 111 -6.56 -4.20 -7.20
CA PRO A 111 -7.63 -4.91 -7.92
C PRO A 111 -7.79 -4.48 -9.39
N GLY A 112 -7.20 -3.36 -9.79
CA GLY A 112 -7.38 -2.82 -11.13
C GLY A 112 -6.49 -3.46 -12.19
N ALA A 113 -6.74 -3.12 -13.46
CA ALA A 113 -6.01 -3.65 -14.61
C ALA A 113 -5.58 -2.57 -15.62
N SER A 114 -5.99 -1.30 -15.42
CA SER A 114 -5.59 -0.19 -16.29
C SER A 114 -4.28 0.46 -15.79
N GLU A 115 -3.24 -0.34 -15.72
CA GLU A 115 -1.98 -0.02 -15.08
C GLU A 115 -0.97 0.60 -16.06
N ASN A 116 -0.21 1.59 -15.61
CA ASN A 116 0.87 2.15 -16.42
C ASN A 116 1.89 2.98 -15.64
N ILE A 117 3.05 3.17 -16.25
CA ILE A 117 4.06 4.16 -15.86
C ILE A 117 4.19 5.17 -17.00
N LYS A 118 4.12 6.46 -16.69
CA LYS A 118 4.24 7.54 -17.68
C LYS A 118 5.21 8.62 -17.21
N ALA A 119 5.86 9.27 -18.19
CA ALA A 119 6.50 10.55 -17.93
C ALA A 119 5.42 11.63 -17.80
N TYR A 120 5.46 12.38 -16.70
CA TYR A 120 4.55 13.51 -16.48
C TYR A 120 5.24 14.66 -15.75
N PRO A 121 6.15 15.37 -16.42
CA PRO A 121 6.92 16.48 -15.83
C PRO A 121 6.05 17.72 -15.51
N GLY A 122 4.75 17.69 -15.82
CA GLY A 122 3.81 18.75 -15.47
C GLY A 122 3.36 18.74 -14.00
N LEU A 123 3.50 17.61 -13.30
CA LEU A 123 3.18 17.54 -11.88
C LEU A 123 4.24 18.28 -11.05
N TYR A 124 3.78 19.13 -10.13
CA TYR A 124 4.67 19.97 -9.34
C TYR A 124 5.71 19.13 -8.56
N GLU A 125 5.26 18.15 -7.79
CA GLU A 125 6.14 17.28 -6.99
C GLU A 125 6.93 16.26 -7.82
N VAL A 126 6.69 16.14 -9.12
CA VAL A 126 7.54 15.39 -10.04
C VAL A 126 8.70 16.24 -10.56
N LYS A 127 8.44 17.56 -10.74
CA LYS A 127 9.38 18.47 -11.38
C LYS A 127 10.37 19.14 -10.43
N HIS A 128 9.94 19.51 -9.23
CA HIS A 128 10.67 20.46 -8.39
C HIS A 128 11.60 19.85 -7.33
N PRO A 129 11.38 18.64 -6.80
CA PRO A 129 12.35 18.03 -5.89
C PRO A 129 13.70 17.81 -6.59
N SER A 130 14.80 18.02 -5.87
CA SER A 130 16.15 17.67 -6.34
C SER A 130 16.35 16.16 -6.41
N ALA A 131 15.67 15.41 -5.56
CA ALA A 131 15.65 13.96 -5.57
C ALA A 131 14.86 13.39 -6.76
N PRO A 132 15.25 12.23 -7.30
CA PRO A 132 14.37 11.46 -8.17
C PRO A 132 12.99 11.28 -7.55
N THR A 133 11.94 11.45 -8.36
CA THR A 133 10.56 11.36 -7.86
C THR A 133 9.80 10.19 -8.49
N VAL A 134 9.04 9.50 -7.64
CA VAL A 134 8.00 8.53 -8.01
C VAL A 134 6.68 9.00 -7.47
N TYR A 135 5.83 9.53 -8.32
CA TYR A 135 4.46 9.91 -7.98
C TYR A 135 3.55 8.70 -8.16
N ILE A 136 2.92 8.26 -7.10
CA ILE A 136 2.13 7.02 -7.05
C ILE A 136 0.65 7.36 -6.97
N GLU A 137 -0.14 6.86 -7.92
CA GLU A 137 -1.58 6.70 -7.83
C GLU A 137 -1.86 5.24 -7.52
N CYS A 138 -2.15 4.92 -6.26
CA CYS A 138 -2.24 3.54 -5.80
C CYS A 138 -3.32 2.74 -6.55
N ASP A 139 -4.50 3.33 -6.69
CA ASP A 139 -5.62 2.87 -7.51
C ASP A 139 -6.71 3.97 -7.51
N PHE A 140 -7.91 3.71 -8.02
CA PHE A 140 -8.97 4.70 -8.20
C PHE A 140 -10.00 4.66 -7.07
N HIS A 141 -10.10 5.75 -6.31
CA HIS A 141 -10.98 5.84 -5.15
C HIS A 141 -12.45 6.22 -5.51
N ASP A 142 -12.74 6.54 -6.76
CA ASP A 142 -14.07 6.82 -7.27
C ASP A 142 -14.84 5.57 -7.75
N VAL A 143 -14.18 4.39 -7.74
CA VAL A 143 -14.81 3.09 -7.96
C VAL A 143 -15.12 2.46 -6.59
N PRO A 144 -16.40 2.21 -6.22
CA PRO A 144 -16.78 1.78 -4.87
C PRO A 144 -16.04 0.55 -4.34
N GLU A 145 -15.89 -0.49 -5.17
CA GLU A 145 -15.21 -1.73 -4.77
C GLU A 145 -13.71 -1.50 -4.55
N VAL A 146 -13.07 -0.65 -5.38
CA VAL A 146 -11.67 -0.28 -5.26
C VAL A 146 -11.45 0.59 -4.03
N ALA A 147 -12.33 1.59 -3.81
CA ALA A 147 -12.30 2.43 -2.62
C ALA A 147 -12.37 1.59 -1.33
N LYS A 148 -13.28 0.62 -1.29
CA LYS A 148 -13.39 -0.33 -0.17
C LYS A 148 -12.10 -1.11 0.01
N TRP A 149 -11.56 -1.66 -1.08
CA TRP A 149 -10.32 -2.43 -1.03
C TRP A 149 -9.14 -1.58 -0.53
N ILE A 150 -8.99 -0.33 -0.98
CA ILE A 150 -7.92 0.57 -0.50
C ILE A 150 -8.04 0.77 1.00
N ILE A 151 -9.26 1.07 1.51
CA ILE A 151 -9.52 1.30 2.93
C ILE A 151 -9.11 0.10 3.80
N GLU A 152 -9.44 -1.10 3.33
CA GLU A 152 -9.16 -2.36 4.03
C GLU A 152 -7.68 -2.78 3.93
N ASN A 153 -6.93 -2.25 2.96
CA ASN A 153 -5.56 -2.69 2.63
C ASN A 153 -4.49 -1.60 2.74
N THR A 154 -4.72 -0.49 3.45
CA THR A 154 -3.73 0.60 3.57
C THR A 154 -2.36 0.14 4.08
N THR A 155 -2.33 -0.82 5.00
CA THR A 155 -1.08 -1.41 5.50
C THR A 155 -0.37 -2.23 4.42
N LEU A 156 -1.11 -3.08 3.69
CA LEU A 156 -0.56 -3.88 2.59
C LEU A 156 0.03 -2.97 1.50
N ILE A 157 -0.70 -1.93 1.10
CA ILE A 157 -0.25 -0.96 0.10
C ILE A 157 1.06 -0.30 0.56
N GLY A 158 1.10 0.19 1.80
CA GLY A 158 2.29 0.84 2.36
C GLY A 158 3.51 -0.08 2.45
N GLU A 159 3.34 -1.31 2.94
CA GLU A 159 4.39 -2.35 2.98
C GLU A 159 4.89 -2.68 1.56
N THR A 160 3.99 -2.80 0.59
CA THR A 160 4.32 -3.11 -0.80
C THR A 160 5.10 -1.98 -1.48
N ILE A 161 4.72 -0.73 -1.25
CA ILE A 161 5.49 0.45 -1.71
C ILE A 161 6.89 0.43 -1.09
N ALA A 162 6.99 0.21 0.21
CA ALA A 162 8.27 0.14 0.90
C ALA A 162 9.17 -0.99 0.37
N HIS A 163 8.59 -2.15 0.06
CA HIS A 163 9.32 -3.26 -0.55
C HIS A 163 9.91 -2.85 -1.91
N GLY A 164 9.11 -2.22 -2.78
CA GLY A 164 9.59 -1.73 -4.06
C GLY A 164 10.67 -0.63 -3.95
N ILE A 165 10.59 0.23 -2.93
CA ILE A 165 11.64 1.21 -2.62
C ILE A 165 12.93 0.51 -2.17
N CYS A 166 12.82 -0.54 -1.35
CA CYS A 166 13.96 -1.35 -0.95
C CYS A 166 14.61 -2.04 -2.17
N ASP A 167 13.80 -2.61 -3.08
CA ASP A 167 14.31 -3.20 -4.33
C ASP A 167 15.09 -2.17 -5.16
N TYR A 168 14.55 -0.95 -5.31
CA TYR A 168 15.24 0.13 -6.02
C TYR A 168 16.59 0.47 -5.41
N PHE A 169 16.71 0.49 -4.09
CA PHE A 169 17.95 0.77 -3.40
C PHE A 169 18.86 -0.46 -3.23
N GLY A 170 18.45 -1.65 -3.65
CA GLY A 170 19.20 -2.89 -3.43
C GLY A 170 19.25 -3.32 -1.97
N ILE A 171 18.26 -2.98 -1.18
CA ILE A 171 18.11 -3.35 0.23
C ILE A 171 17.24 -4.62 0.32
N SER A 172 17.73 -5.67 0.98
CA SER A 172 16.93 -6.85 1.28
C SER A 172 15.79 -6.49 2.21
N PHE A 173 14.55 -6.66 1.72
CA PHE A 173 13.36 -6.32 2.49
C PHE A 173 13.11 -7.34 3.61
N LYS A 174 12.93 -6.83 4.82
CA LYS A 174 12.54 -7.59 5.99
C LYS A 174 11.04 -7.38 6.21
N GLU A 175 10.27 -8.44 6.10
CA GLU A 175 8.84 -8.41 6.41
C GLU A 175 8.62 -7.96 7.87
N ALA A 176 7.44 -7.41 8.14
CA ALA A 176 7.02 -7.26 9.52
C ALA A 176 7.04 -8.65 10.18
N THR A 177 7.81 -8.80 11.25
CA THR A 177 7.66 -10.00 12.07
C THR A 177 6.22 -9.98 12.60
N THR A 178 5.36 -10.78 12.00
CA THR A 178 4.06 -11.10 12.57
C THR A 178 4.31 -12.01 13.77
N THR A 179 4.85 -11.45 14.85
CA THR A 179 4.54 -11.99 16.16
C THR A 179 3.03 -11.77 16.26
N PRO A 180 2.21 -12.83 16.41
CA PRO A 180 0.80 -12.63 16.66
C PRO A 180 0.73 -11.71 17.88
N LYS A 181 0.31 -10.45 17.67
CA LYS A 181 0.01 -9.56 18.80
C LYS A 181 -0.98 -10.35 19.63
N PRO A 182 -0.73 -10.61 20.91
CA PRO A 182 -1.70 -11.31 21.72
C PRO A 182 -3.03 -10.58 21.52
N VAL A 183 -4.00 -11.28 20.97
CA VAL A 183 -5.33 -10.71 20.78
C VAL A 183 -5.88 -10.50 22.17
N THR A 184 -5.76 -9.29 22.70
CA THR A 184 -6.35 -8.88 23.98
C THR A 184 -7.88 -8.74 23.88
N SER A 185 -8.44 -9.04 22.72
CA SER A 185 -9.88 -9.16 22.53
C SER A 185 -10.34 -10.50 23.10
N THR A 186 -11.19 -10.47 24.10
CA THR A 186 -11.93 -11.63 24.61
C THR A 186 -13.00 -12.13 23.62
N ILE A 187 -13.17 -11.46 22.49
CA ILE A 187 -14.16 -11.81 21.46
C ILE A 187 -13.44 -12.46 20.29
N LEU A 188 -13.74 -13.73 20.04
CA LEU A 188 -13.30 -14.47 18.86
C LEU A 188 -14.50 -14.70 17.94
N TYR A 189 -14.35 -14.31 16.66
CA TYR A 189 -15.34 -14.63 15.65
C TYR A 189 -14.94 -15.95 14.98
N ARG A 190 -15.84 -16.95 15.06
CA ARG A 190 -15.63 -18.27 14.47
C ARG A 190 -16.53 -18.44 13.26
N VAL A 191 -15.95 -18.80 12.12
CA VAL A 191 -16.72 -19.29 10.96
C VAL A 191 -16.84 -20.80 11.08
N GLN A 192 -18.05 -21.31 11.16
CA GLN A 192 -18.34 -22.74 11.25
C GLN A 192 -18.87 -23.25 9.91
N VAL A 193 -18.15 -24.19 9.27
CA VAL A 193 -18.50 -24.77 7.97
C VAL A 193 -19.27 -26.10 8.04
N GLY A 194 -19.60 -26.54 9.26
CA GLY A 194 -20.41 -27.73 9.49
C GLY A 194 -20.41 -28.17 10.95
N ALA A 195 -21.40 -28.99 11.33
CA ALA A 195 -21.45 -29.70 12.60
C ALA A 195 -21.83 -31.16 12.33
N TYR A 196 -21.02 -32.11 12.77
CA TYR A 196 -21.15 -33.55 12.47
C TYR A 196 -21.20 -34.36 13.74
N ALA A 197 -22.15 -35.25 13.84
CA ALA A 197 -22.23 -36.18 14.96
C ALA A 197 -21.12 -37.29 14.87
N ASN A 198 -20.63 -37.58 13.68
CA ASN A 198 -19.58 -38.53 13.42
C ASN A 198 -18.27 -37.82 13.07
N LYS A 199 -17.18 -38.18 13.78
CA LYS A 199 -15.84 -37.61 13.58
C LYS A 199 -15.31 -37.83 12.16
N THR A 200 -15.53 -39.01 11.58
CA THR A 200 -15.11 -39.31 10.21
C THR A 200 -15.70 -38.38 9.18
N ASN A 201 -16.95 -37.96 9.35
CA ASN A 201 -17.59 -37.01 8.44
C ASN A 201 -17.00 -35.60 8.58
N ALA A 202 -16.62 -35.17 9.79
CA ALA A 202 -15.92 -33.91 10.02
C ALA A 202 -14.52 -33.93 9.36
N GLU A 203 -13.78 -35.05 9.50
CA GLU A 203 -12.46 -35.24 8.87
C GLU A 203 -12.55 -35.24 7.34
N ALA A 204 -13.58 -35.86 6.77
CA ALA A 204 -13.82 -35.82 5.32
C ALA A 204 -14.10 -34.44 4.81
N MET A 205 -14.86 -33.61 5.55
CA MET A 205 -15.11 -32.20 5.19
C MET A 205 -13.82 -31.39 5.30
N LEU A 206 -13.04 -31.57 6.36
CA LEU A 206 -11.75 -30.89 6.52
C LEU A 206 -10.79 -31.19 5.36
N ALA A 207 -10.75 -32.46 4.90
CA ALA A 207 -9.95 -32.88 3.75
C ALA A 207 -10.42 -32.20 2.44
N LYS A 208 -11.74 -32.00 2.25
CA LYS A 208 -12.27 -31.25 1.10
C LYS A 208 -11.86 -29.78 1.14
N LEU A 209 -11.95 -29.13 2.30
CA LEU A 209 -11.54 -27.72 2.48
C LEU A 209 -10.05 -27.53 2.17
N ARG A 210 -9.19 -28.45 2.67
CA ARG A 210 -7.75 -28.39 2.38
C ARG A 210 -7.41 -28.54 0.90
N LYS A 211 -8.16 -29.35 0.15
CA LYS A 211 -8.03 -29.44 -1.32
C LYS A 211 -8.39 -28.14 -2.04
N LEU A 212 -9.20 -27.28 -1.42
CA LEU A 212 -9.55 -25.97 -1.90
C LEU A 212 -8.63 -24.85 -1.37
N GLY A 213 -7.51 -25.21 -0.70
CA GLY A 213 -6.57 -24.25 -0.14
C GLY A 213 -7.07 -23.59 1.16
N ILE A 214 -8.16 -24.09 1.76
CA ILE A 214 -8.72 -23.52 2.99
C ILE A 214 -8.18 -24.34 4.17
N ASP A 215 -7.42 -23.68 5.04
CA ASP A 215 -6.95 -24.31 6.28
C ASP A 215 -8.03 -24.32 7.36
N GLY A 216 -8.00 -25.34 8.24
CA GLY A 216 -8.98 -25.47 9.30
C GLY A 216 -8.65 -26.61 10.26
N PHE A 217 -9.42 -26.67 11.35
CA PHE A 217 -9.30 -27.70 12.37
C PHE A 217 -10.68 -28.10 12.92
N ILE A 218 -10.74 -29.28 13.53
CA ILE A 218 -11.96 -29.82 14.14
C ILE A 218 -11.97 -29.46 15.63
N VAL A 219 -13.09 -28.89 16.09
CA VAL A 219 -13.36 -28.66 17.51
C VAL A 219 -14.43 -29.62 17.99
N THR A 220 -14.13 -30.37 19.05
CA THR A 220 -15.12 -31.25 19.68
C THR A 220 -15.91 -30.42 20.73
N VAL A 221 -17.23 -30.41 20.58
CA VAL A 221 -18.15 -29.76 21.51
C VAL A 221 -19.01 -30.85 22.16
N LYS A 222 -19.01 -30.91 23.49
CA LYS A 222 -19.97 -31.77 24.21
C LYS A 222 -21.32 -31.02 24.25
N LYS A 223 -22.42 -31.74 23.96
CA LYS A 223 -23.77 -31.25 24.18
C LYS A 223 -24.09 -31.23 25.66
#